data_aded809df3932a33bf1c98bf77370842
#
_entry.id   aded809df3932a33bf1c98bf77370842
#
_cell.length_a   1.000
_cell.length_b   1.000
_cell.length_c   1.000
_cell.angle_alpha   90.00
_cell.angle_beta   90.00
_cell.angle_gamma   90.00
#
_symmetry.space_group_name_H-M   'P 1'
#
loop_
_entity.id
_entity.type
_entity.pdbx_description
1 polymer ?
#
loop_
_entity_poly.entity_id
_entity_poly.type
_entity_poly.pdbx_seq_one_letter_code
_entity_poly.pdbx_strand_id
1 'polypeptide(L)'
;MLFRSVDYVAMDYKNCREKYSITAGVPESVGKILYENTLLSRTFIKQSGVDHEYRTTIVKELHTVDDVRTMAQELEGEEKYFLQSFTDSGDILTEGCSPCSKETLNEMLAAAREYIPGAQLRGV
;
A
#
# COMPACT_ATOMS: atom_id res chain seq x y z
N MET A 1 3.03 4.15 -21.67
CA MET A 1 2.29 5.18 -20.93
C MET A 1 2.97 6.53 -21.08
N LEU A 2 2.20 7.55 -21.34
CA LEU A 2 2.73 8.90 -21.55
C LEU A 2 2.58 9.71 -20.26
N PHE A 3 3.62 9.75 -19.45
CA PHE A 3 3.59 10.45 -18.16
C PHE A 3 3.55 11.98 -18.29
N ARG A 4 3.91 12.52 -19.46
CA ARG A 4 3.93 13.97 -19.66
C ARG A 4 2.57 14.65 -19.53
N SER A 5 1.48 13.89 -19.58
CA SER A 5 0.13 14.42 -19.38
C SER A 5 -0.41 14.14 -17.98
N VAL A 6 0.44 13.62 -17.09
CA VAL A 6 0.07 13.26 -15.72
C VAL A 6 0.90 14.09 -14.77
N ASP A 7 0.23 14.88 -13.94
CA ASP A 7 0.90 15.75 -12.96
C ASP A 7 1.21 15.04 -11.67
N TYR A 8 0.47 13.96 -11.35
CA TYR A 8 0.60 13.27 -10.09
C TYR A 8 0.12 11.82 -10.21
N VAL A 9 0.86 10.90 -9.62
CA VAL A 9 0.51 9.47 -9.64
C VAL A 9 0.28 8.98 -8.21
N ALA A 10 -0.90 8.41 -7.96
CA ALA A 10 -1.20 7.71 -6.72
C ALA A 10 -1.20 6.21 -7.04
N MET A 11 -0.31 5.47 -6.41
CA MET A 11 -0.13 4.05 -6.68
C MET A 11 -0.50 3.19 -5.49
N ASP A 12 -1.35 2.20 -5.70
CA ASP A 12 -1.68 1.23 -4.67
C ASP A 12 -0.53 0.27 -4.45
N TYR A 13 -0.20 0.06 -3.17
CA TYR A 13 0.73 -0.97 -2.73
C TYR A 13 -0.04 -1.88 -1.79
N LYS A 14 -0.45 -3.04 -2.26
CA LYS A 14 -1.49 -3.83 -1.60
C LYS A 14 -1.04 -4.50 -0.31
N ASN A 15 0.15 -5.07 -0.29
CA ASN A 15 0.72 -5.71 0.90
C ASN A 15 2.20 -5.98 0.66
N CYS A 16 2.89 -6.55 1.67
CA CYS A 16 4.25 -6.99 1.50
C CYS A 16 4.31 -8.15 0.49
N ARG A 17 5.51 -8.41 -0.01
CA ARG A 17 5.73 -9.40 -1.07
C ARG A 17 5.07 -10.74 -0.80
N GLU A 18 5.25 -11.26 0.41
CA GLU A 18 4.77 -12.61 0.76
C GLU A 18 3.25 -12.73 0.79
N LYS A 19 2.55 -11.63 1.06
CA LYS A 19 1.09 -11.61 1.20
C LYS A 19 0.39 -10.94 0.03
N TYR A 20 1.13 -10.57 -1.00
CA TYR A 20 0.58 -9.79 -2.10
C TYR A 20 -0.53 -10.54 -2.85
N SER A 21 -0.31 -11.82 -3.14
CA SER A 21 -1.30 -12.63 -3.85
C SER A 21 -2.59 -12.80 -3.06
N ILE A 22 -2.50 -13.07 -1.77
CA ILE A 22 -3.68 -13.22 -0.91
C ILE A 22 -4.47 -11.93 -0.87
N THR A 23 -3.79 -10.81 -0.71
CA THR A 23 -4.42 -9.48 -0.63
C THR A 23 -5.08 -9.09 -1.95
N ALA A 24 -4.44 -9.40 -3.07
CA ALA A 24 -4.98 -9.12 -4.39
C ALA A 24 -6.07 -10.11 -4.81
N GLY A 25 -6.26 -11.21 -4.06
CA GLY A 25 -7.28 -12.22 -4.36
C GLY A 25 -6.97 -13.05 -5.59
N VAL A 26 -5.69 -13.30 -5.85
CA VAL A 26 -5.25 -14.05 -7.04
C VAL A 26 -4.33 -15.21 -6.63
N PRO A 27 -4.11 -16.20 -7.52
CA PRO A 27 -3.14 -17.25 -7.26
C PRO A 27 -1.74 -16.70 -7.04
N GLU A 28 -0.92 -17.44 -6.30
CA GLU A 28 0.43 -17.01 -5.94
C GLU A 28 1.28 -16.63 -7.16
N SER A 29 1.20 -17.41 -8.24
CA SER A 29 1.95 -17.14 -9.46
C SER A 29 1.57 -15.80 -10.09
N VAL A 30 0.28 -15.46 -10.07
CA VAL A 30 -0.23 -14.19 -10.60
C VAL A 30 0.16 -13.04 -9.66
N GLY A 31 0.04 -13.26 -8.35
CA GLY A 31 0.40 -12.25 -7.35
C GLY A 31 1.88 -11.87 -7.43
N LYS A 32 2.74 -12.84 -7.71
CA LYS A 32 4.16 -12.58 -7.90
C LYS A 32 4.42 -11.65 -9.09
N ILE A 33 3.72 -11.89 -10.19
CA ILE A 33 3.83 -11.05 -11.38
C ILE A 33 3.32 -9.64 -11.09
N LEU A 34 2.19 -9.51 -10.40
CA LEU A 34 1.63 -8.22 -10.03
C LEU A 34 2.58 -7.44 -9.13
N TYR A 35 3.19 -8.11 -8.16
CA TYR A 35 4.15 -7.47 -7.28
C TYR A 35 5.39 -6.98 -8.04
N GLU A 36 5.93 -7.81 -8.92
CA GLU A 36 7.09 -7.44 -9.74
C GLU A 36 6.76 -6.25 -10.66
N ASN A 37 5.55 -6.23 -11.24
CA ASN A 37 5.08 -5.11 -12.05
C ASN A 37 4.96 -3.83 -11.21
N THR A 38 4.55 -3.95 -9.96
CA THR A 38 4.49 -2.81 -9.04
C THR A 38 5.88 -2.22 -8.82
N LEU A 39 6.89 -3.07 -8.63
CA LEU A 39 8.27 -2.62 -8.46
C LEU A 39 8.82 -1.96 -9.73
N LEU A 40 8.49 -2.50 -10.91
CA LEU A 40 8.89 -1.90 -12.18
C LEU A 40 8.23 -0.53 -12.36
N SER A 41 6.96 -0.42 -12.03
CA SER A 41 6.23 0.85 -12.09
C SER A 41 6.84 1.87 -11.14
N ARG A 42 7.24 1.44 -9.95
CA ARG A 42 7.92 2.31 -8.98
C ARG A 42 9.21 2.88 -9.57
N THR A 43 10.02 2.03 -10.18
CA THR A 43 11.26 2.47 -10.82
C THR A 43 10.98 3.47 -11.94
N PHE A 44 9.97 3.18 -12.76
CA PHE A 44 9.59 4.03 -13.89
C PHE A 44 9.11 5.41 -13.43
N ILE A 45 8.27 5.45 -12.40
CA ILE A 45 7.77 6.68 -11.80
C ILE A 45 8.92 7.51 -11.26
N LYS A 46 9.86 6.88 -10.57
CA LYS A 46 11.02 7.55 -9.99
C LYS A 46 11.89 8.17 -11.09
N GLN A 47 12.12 7.45 -12.17
CA GLN A 47 12.92 7.94 -13.29
C GLN A 47 12.23 9.06 -14.06
N SER A 48 10.89 9.06 -14.10
CA SER A 48 10.12 10.10 -14.80
C SER A 48 10.14 11.44 -14.07
N GLY A 49 10.42 11.44 -12.77
CA GLY A 49 10.40 12.66 -11.96
C GLY A 49 9.02 13.19 -11.65
N VAL A 50 7.94 12.47 -11.98
CA VAL A 50 6.58 12.90 -11.68
C VAL A 50 6.32 12.80 -10.17
N ASP A 51 5.59 13.77 -9.62
CA ASP A 51 5.16 13.71 -8.23
C ASP A 51 4.25 12.52 -8.02
N HIS A 52 4.45 11.81 -6.91
CA HIS A 52 3.74 10.57 -6.67
C HIS A 52 3.59 10.26 -5.20
N GLU A 53 2.66 9.37 -4.91
CA GLU A 53 2.48 8.79 -3.59
C GLU A 53 2.21 7.30 -3.72
N TYR A 54 2.50 6.56 -2.65
CA TYR A 54 2.08 5.17 -2.49
C TYR A 54 1.04 5.11 -1.40
N ARG A 55 0.10 4.19 -1.53
CA ARG A 55 -0.96 4.03 -0.53
C ARG A 55 -1.33 2.58 -0.37
N THR A 56 -1.66 2.20 0.85
CA THR A 56 -2.15 0.87 1.18
C THR A 56 -3.48 1.02 1.89
N THR A 57 -4.52 0.38 1.38
CA THR A 57 -5.80 0.28 2.10
C THR A 57 -5.64 -0.82 3.14
N ILE A 58 -5.72 -0.44 4.40
CA ILE A 58 -5.50 -1.36 5.52
C ILE A 58 -6.80 -2.09 5.85
N VAL A 59 -6.76 -3.42 5.78
CA VAL A 59 -7.86 -4.32 6.10
C VAL A 59 -7.43 -5.20 7.26
N LYS A 60 -8.23 -5.23 8.32
CA LYS A 60 -7.89 -5.96 9.55
C LYS A 60 -7.49 -7.41 9.29
N GLU A 61 -8.20 -8.10 8.41
CA GLU A 61 -8.00 -9.51 8.13
C GLU A 61 -6.76 -9.78 7.25
N LEU A 62 -6.21 -8.76 6.61
CA LEU A 62 -5.14 -8.91 5.63
C LEU A 62 -3.82 -8.28 6.07
N HIS A 63 -3.86 -7.34 7.01
CA HIS A 63 -2.69 -6.56 7.38
C HIS A 63 -2.43 -6.60 8.88
N THR A 64 -1.18 -6.82 9.25
CA THR A 64 -0.70 -6.70 10.62
C THR A 64 0.26 -5.52 10.72
N VAL A 65 0.63 -5.13 11.94
CA VAL A 65 1.64 -4.09 12.15
C VAL A 65 2.97 -4.50 11.50
N ASP A 66 3.35 -5.76 11.61
CA ASP A 66 4.58 -6.27 10.99
C ASP A 66 4.51 -6.21 9.47
N ASP A 67 3.34 -6.46 8.89
CA ASP A 67 3.16 -6.35 7.43
C ASP A 67 3.40 -4.90 6.98
N VAL A 68 2.88 -3.93 7.73
CA VAL A 68 3.09 -2.51 7.40
C VAL A 68 4.56 -2.15 7.54
N ARG A 69 5.23 -2.64 8.57
CA ARG A 69 6.68 -2.41 8.73
C ARG A 69 7.45 -2.96 7.54
N THR A 70 7.11 -4.17 7.09
CA THR A 70 7.76 -4.80 5.94
C THR A 70 7.51 -4.01 4.66
N MET A 71 6.27 -3.55 4.43
CA MET A 71 5.96 -2.73 3.27
C MET A 71 6.75 -1.42 3.27
N ALA A 72 6.84 -0.78 4.42
CA ALA A 72 7.59 0.46 4.55
C ALA A 72 9.08 0.24 4.27
N GLN A 73 9.61 -0.88 4.71
CA GLN A 73 10.98 -1.27 4.41
C GLN A 73 11.18 -1.47 2.91
N GLU A 74 10.24 -2.14 2.25
CA GLU A 74 10.26 -2.34 0.80
C GLU A 74 10.18 -1.02 0.03
N LEU A 75 9.48 -0.04 0.59
CA LEU A 75 9.31 1.29 0.00
C LEU A 75 10.26 2.33 0.58
N GLU A 76 11.29 1.91 1.29
CA GLU A 76 12.27 2.83 1.88
C GLU A 76 12.84 3.78 0.84
N GLY A 77 12.92 5.05 1.19
CA GLY A 77 13.35 6.09 0.28
C GLY A 77 12.22 6.89 -0.35
N GLU A 78 10.98 6.41 -0.24
CA GLU A 78 9.82 7.17 -0.70
C GLU A 78 9.46 8.22 0.34
N GLU A 79 8.90 9.34 -0.13
CA GLU A 79 8.54 10.45 0.75
C GLU A 79 7.08 10.41 1.19
N LYS A 80 6.19 9.97 0.28
CA LYS A 80 4.74 10.00 0.50
C LYS A 80 4.17 8.59 0.53
N TYR A 81 3.82 8.14 1.71
CA TYR A 81 3.17 6.86 1.89
C TYR A 81 1.96 7.04 2.80
N PHE A 82 0.79 6.61 2.32
CA PHE A 82 -0.47 6.77 3.05
C PHE A 82 -1.04 5.41 3.40
N LEU A 83 -1.34 5.25 4.69
CA LEU A 83 -2.13 4.12 5.18
C LEU A 83 -3.57 4.58 5.22
N GLN A 84 -4.40 4.01 4.38
CA GLN A 84 -5.80 4.39 4.25
C GLN A 84 -6.67 3.37 4.99
N SER A 85 -7.53 3.86 5.87
CA SER A 85 -8.44 2.99 6.60
C SER A 85 -9.49 2.40 5.63
N PHE A 86 -9.70 1.08 5.73
CA PHE A 86 -10.75 0.42 4.98
C PHE A 86 -12.11 0.93 5.42
N THR A 87 -12.98 1.20 4.46
CA THR A 87 -14.36 1.60 4.71
C THR A 87 -15.28 0.53 4.13
N ASP A 88 -16.12 -0.06 4.99
CA ASP A 88 -17.10 -1.03 4.53
C ASP A 88 -18.22 -0.29 3.78
N SER A 89 -18.31 -0.53 2.47
CA SER A 89 -19.32 0.08 1.62
C SER A 89 -20.59 -0.78 1.50
N GLY A 90 -20.60 -1.94 2.16
CA GLY A 90 -21.69 -2.90 1.99
C GLY A 90 -21.60 -3.71 0.71
N ASP A 91 -20.53 -3.56 -0.04
CA ASP A 91 -20.27 -4.32 -1.25
C ASP A 91 -19.98 -5.78 -0.90
N ILE A 92 -20.58 -6.69 -1.66
CA ILE A 92 -20.39 -8.13 -1.49
C ILE A 92 -18.91 -8.52 -1.64
N LEU A 93 -18.14 -7.78 -2.43
CA LEU A 93 -16.70 -8.04 -2.64
C LEU A 93 -15.87 -7.73 -1.40
N THR A 94 -16.43 -6.97 -0.45
CA THR A 94 -15.75 -6.63 0.80
C THR A 94 -16.24 -7.45 1.98
N GLU A 95 -17.08 -8.47 1.70
CA GLU A 95 -17.58 -9.35 2.74
C GLU A 95 -16.42 -10.05 3.47
N GLY A 96 -16.47 -10.05 4.78
CA GLY A 96 -15.39 -10.61 5.59
C GLY A 96 -14.23 -9.66 5.85
N CYS A 97 -14.28 -8.44 5.31
CA CYS A 97 -13.28 -7.40 5.55
C CYS A 97 -13.79 -6.40 6.57
N SER A 98 -12.91 -5.92 7.43
CA SER A 98 -13.26 -4.91 8.43
C SER A 98 -12.09 -3.94 8.64
N PRO A 99 -12.37 -2.72 9.14
CA PRO A 99 -11.32 -1.77 9.42
C PRO A 99 -10.58 -2.13 10.71
N CYS A 100 -9.32 -1.74 10.78
CA CYS A 100 -8.56 -1.83 12.02
C CYS A 100 -9.03 -0.76 13.01
N SER A 101 -8.81 -1.01 14.30
CA SER A 101 -9.05 0.00 15.32
C SER A 101 -8.09 1.17 15.11
N LYS A 102 -8.48 2.34 15.62
CA LYS A 102 -7.63 3.54 15.55
C LYS A 102 -6.30 3.30 16.24
N GLU A 103 -6.31 2.58 17.33
CA GLU A 103 -5.11 2.22 18.08
C GLU A 103 -4.14 1.39 17.22
N THR A 104 -4.66 0.36 16.55
CA THR A 104 -3.86 -0.46 15.65
C THR A 104 -3.32 0.36 14.48
N LEU A 105 -4.13 1.24 13.91
CA LEU A 105 -3.69 2.11 12.82
C LEU A 105 -2.54 3.03 13.26
N ASN A 106 -2.60 3.53 14.48
CA ASN A 106 -1.52 4.35 15.02
C ASN A 106 -0.23 3.55 15.22
N GLU A 107 -0.33 2.29 15.64
CA GLU A 107 0.82 1.40 15.73
C GLU A 107 1.43 1.12 14.34
N MET A 108 0.56 0.90 13.35
CA MET A 108 0.99 0.70 11.97
C MET A 108 1.71 1.94 11.43
N LEU A 109 1.18 3.12 11.74
CA LEU A 109 1.80 4.37 11.31
C LEU A 109 3.19 4.54 11.93
N ALA A 110 3.32 4.24 13.22
CA ALA A 110 4.61 4.30 13.89
C ALA A 110 5.62 3.35 13.24
N ALA A 111 5.18 2.13 12.91
CA ALA A 111 6.01 1.15 12.23
C ALA A 111 6.44 1.63 10.84
N ALA A 112 5.51 2.23 10.08
CA ALA A 112 5.82 2.77 8.77
C ALA A 112 6.84 3.90 8.84
N ARG A 113 6.73 4.76 9.84
CA ARG A 113 7.63 5.90 10.03
C ARG A 113 9.04 5.52 10.41
N GLU A 114 9.27 4.27 10.81
CA GLU A 114 10.64 3.79 11.02
C GLU A 114 11.47 3.82 9.72
N TYR A 115 10.83 3.68 8.58
CA TYR A 115 11.48 3.67 7.26
C TYR A 115 11.08 4.84 6.37
N ILE A 116 9.86 5.36 6.56
CA ILE A 116 9.32 6.46 5.76
C ILE A 116 8.78 7.52 6.73
N PRO A 117 9.63 8.47 7.16
CA PRO A 117 9.21 9.47 8.16
C PRO A 117 7.99 10.30 7.76
N GLY A 118 7.75 10.45 6.46
CA GLY A 118 6.61 11.19 5.94
C GLY A 118 5.31 10.39 5.83
N ALA A 119 5.28 9.14 6.30
CA ALA A 119 4.07 8.32 6.24
C ALA A 119 2.95 8.96 7.06
N GLN A 120 1.71 8.84 6.57
CA GLN A 120 0.53 9.42 7.21
C GLN A 120 -0.66 8.49 7.12
N LEU A 121 -1.63 8.69 8.02
CA LEU A 121 -2.92 8.02 7.95
C LEU A 121 -3.89 8.85 7.12
N ARG A 122 -4.81 8.17 6.44
CA ARG A 122 -5.84 8.81 5.63
C ARG A 122 -7.16 8.04 5.84
N GLY A 123 -8.28 8.76 5.84
CA GLY A 123 -9.59 8.14 6.01
C GLY A 123 -9.89 7.68 7.44
N VAL A 124 -9.28 8.31 8.41
CA VAL A 124 -9.45 7.95 9.83
C VAL A 124 -10.30 8.99 10.54
#